data_6274f4315954f6217aea1074d098554c
#
_entry.id   6274f4315954f6217aea1074d098554c
#
_cell.length_a   1.000
_cell.length_b   1.000
_cell.length_c   1.000
_cell.angle_alpha   90.00
_cell.angle_beta   90.00
_cell.angle_gamma   90.00
#
_symmetry.space_group_name_H-M   'P 1'
#
loop_
_entity.id
_entity.type
_entity.pdbx_description
1 polymer ?
#
loop_
_entity_poly.entity_id
_entity_poly.type
_entity_poly.pdbx_seq_one_letter_code
_entity_poly.pdbx_strand_id
1 'polypeptide(L)'
;MIRLGGGTLKVYYLSKRWISAFWILLVLLLLFLFFMKSREDSLQPAFSFFSASDRVIVIDPGHGGFDSGATGSSGLREDELNLKVALKLKKLLTDKKSKVILTRENQHGTASNKSGDMKKREEIIRQSNADIVLSIHMNHFPESQYFGAQTFYMNGSEEGERLAKCIQGRMVEDLIGGNHREAKAVDNLRILKASPAPSVLVECGFLSNAGEEALLKTEEYQEKIAWSIYSGILEYLSEQKAFHWDGDGRNPHPSLLSHFFR
;
A
#
# COMPACT_ATOMS: atom_id res chain seq x y z
N MET A 1 50.17 11.18 61.97
CA MET A 1 48.77 11.14 62.44
C MET A 1 47.90 11.40 61.28
N ILE A 2 47.48 10.36 60.58
CA ILE A 2 46.65 10.46 59.36
C ILE A 2 45.23 10.04 59.78
N ARG A 3 44.28 10.99 59.73
CA ARG A 3 42.83 10.71 59.93
C ARG A 3 42.22 10.25 58.62
N LEU A 4 41.84 8.98 58.51
CA LEU A 4 41.05 8.46 57.46
C LEU A 4 39.57 8.76 57.78
N GLY A 5 38.92 9.48 56.89
CA GLY A 5 37.51 9.84 57.02
C GLY A 5 36.59 8.62 56.93
N GLY A 6 35.81 8.38 57.98
CA GLY A 6 34.82 7.32 58.05
C GLY A 6 33.57 7.62 57.26
N GLY A 7 33.50 7.19 55.99
CA GLY A 7 32.26 7.12 55.26
C GLY A 7 31.48 5.87 55.64
N THR A 8 30.29 6.01 56.24
CA THR A 8 29.40 4.87 56.52
C THR A 8 28.79 4.38 55.22
N LEU A 9 29.22 3.20 54.75
CA LEU A 9 28.59 2.49 53.67
C LEU A 9 27.17 2.06 54.10
N LYS A 10 26.13 2.70 53.52
CA LYS A 10 24.77 2.25 53.70
C LYS A 10 24.51 1.03 52.80
N VAL A 11 24.45 -0.16 53.35
CA VAL A 11 24.07 -1.37 52.66
C VAL A 11 22.54 -1.48 52.66
N TYR A 12 21.96 -1.40 51.49
CA TYR A 12 20.52 -1.58 51.29
C TYR A 12 20.23 -3.07 51.03
N TYR A 13 19.51 -3.72 51.94
CA TYR A 13 19.03 -5.09 51.72
C TYR A 13 17.67 -5.02 51.02
N LEU A 14 17.61 -5.50 49.79
CA LEU A 14 16.33 -5.78 49.16
C LEU A 14 15.70 -7.01 49.84
N SER A 15 14.47 -6.86 50.31
CA SER A 15 13.75 -8.02 50.90
C SER A 15 13.48 -9.06 49.80
N LYS A 16 13.46 -10.34 50.15
CA LYS A 16 13.13 -11.44 49.22
C LYS A 16 11.82 -11.21 48.46
N ARG A 17 10.86 -10.52 49.08
CA ARG A 17 9.58 -10.16 48.45
C ARG A 17 9.74 -9.24 47.26
N TRP A 18 10.63 -8.25 47.34
CA TRP A 18 10.89 -7.33 46.21
C TRP A 18 11.66 -8.02 45.08
N ILE A 19 12.57 -8.94 45.39
CA ILE A 19 13.29 -9.75 44.42
C ILE A 19 12.31 -10.67 43.69
N SER A 20 11.39 -11.34 44.41
CA SER A 20 10.35 -12.18 43.79
C SER A 20 9.39 -11.37 42.93
N ALA A 21 8.97 -10.18 43.38
CA ALA A 21 8.11 -9.29 42.60
C ALA A 21 8.80 -8.81 41.31
N PHE A 22 10.09 -8.51 41.36
CA PHE A 22 10.88 -8.15 40.18
C PHE A 22 10.91 -9.29 39.13
N TRP A 23 11.15 -10.52 39.57
CA TRP A 23 11.20 -11.67 38.66
C TRP A 23 9.81 -11.98 38.05
N ILE A 24 8.74 -11.83 38.83
CA ILE A 24 7.37 -12.00 38.32
C ILE A 24 7.06 -10.93 37.25
N LEU A 25 7.40 -9.65 37.52
CA LEU A 25 7.21 -8.56 36.57
C LEU A 25 8.02 -8.75 35.29
N LEU A 26 9.27 -9.22 35.41
CA LEU A 26 10.13 -9.53 34.27
C LEU A 26 9.55 -10.66 33.41
N VAL A 27 9.04 -11.73 34.04
CA VAL A 27 8.39 -12.85 33.33
C VAL A 27 7.13 -12.38 32.61
N LEU A 28 6.30 -11.56 33.28
CA LEU A 28 5.09 -10.99 32.66
C LEU A 28 5.42 -10.08 31.48
N LEU A 29 6.48 -9.28 31.60
CA LEU A 29 6.98 -8.43 30.49
C LEU A 29 7.46 -9.28 29.32
N LEU A 30 8.22 -10.34 29.58
CA LEU A 30 8.71 -11.24 28.52
C LEU A 30 7.57 -12.00 27.86
N LEU A 31 6.57 -12.44 28.63
CA LEU A 31 5.34 -13.06 28.10
C LEU A 31 4.55 -12.05 27.26
N PHE A 32 4.43 -10.81 27.70
CA PHE A 32 3.77 -9.75 26.94
C PHE A 32 4.49 -9.46 25.61
N LEU A 33 5.83 -9.33 25.64
CA LEU A 33 6.64 -9.13 24.43
C LEU A 33 6.57 -10.36 23.50
N PHE A 34 6.59 -11.56 24.04
CA PHE A 34 6.39 -12.80 23.28
C PHE A 34 4.99 -12.84 22.62
N PHE A 35 3.94 -12.44 23.36
CA PHE A 35 2.57 -12.40 22.83
C PHE A 35 2.38 -11.31 21.76
N MET A 36 3.02 -10.16 21.94
CA MET A 36 3.05 -9.09 20.93
C MET A 36 3.74 -9.57 19.65
N LYS A 37 4.90 -10.21 19.79
CA LYS A 37 5.63 -10.80 18.66
C LYS A 37 4.87 -11.93 17.99
N SER A 38 4.23 -12.82 18.77
CA SER A 38 3.40 -13.91 18.24
C SER A 38 2.16 -13.41 17.49
N ARG A 39 1.63 -12.24 17.83
CA ARG A 39 0.53 -11.61 17.07
C ARG A 39 0.99 -11.11 15.71
N GLU A 40 2.18 -10.53 15.61
CA GLU A 40 2.77 -10.16 14.32
C GLU A 40 3.06 -11.40 13.45
N ASP A 41 3.57 -12.46 14.04
CA ASP A 41 3.90 -13.71 13.33
C ASP A 41 2.64 -14.54 12.98
N SER A 42 1.54 -14.45 13.73
CA SER A 42 0.31 -15.22 13.46
C SER A 42 -0.54 -14.65 12.32
N LEU A 43 -0.35 -13.40 11.92
CA LEU A 43 -0.95 -12.82 10.71
C LEU A 43 -0.14 -13.15 9.44
N GLN A 44 1.14 -13.54 9.57
CA GLN A 44 2.02 -13.87 8.46
C GLN A 44 1.68 -15.17 7.71
N PRO A 45 1.25 -16.30 8.35
CA PRO A 45 1.05 -17.56 7.63
C PRO A 45 -0.13 -17.54 6.66
N ALA A 46 -1.21 -16.83 6.96
CA ALA A 46 -2.35 -16.73 6.06
C ALA A 46 -2.02 -15.92 4.79
N PHE A 47 -1.23 -14.85 4.92
CA PHE A 47 -0.77 -14.05 3.79
C PHE A 47 0.38 -14.69 2.98
N SER A 48 1.15 -15.61 3.55
CA SER A 48 2.25 -16.26 2.82
C SER A 48 1.76 -17.27 1.76
N PHE A 49 0.51 -17.75 1.85
CA PHE A 49 -0.12 -18.56 0.81
C PHE A 49 -0.55 -17.73 -0.41
N PHE A 50 -0.75 -16.43 -0.26
CA PHE A 50 -1.16 -15.51 -1.32
C PHE A 50 0.02 -14.61 -1.69
N SER A 51 1.01 -15.18 -2.37
CA SER A 51 2.18 -14.44 -2.81
C SER A 51 1.94 -13.83 -4.19
N ALA A 52 2.29 -12.56 -4.35
CA ALA A 52 2.47 -11.95 -5.67
C ALA A 52 3.78 -12.42 -6.34
N SER A 53 4.43 -13.49 -5.83
CA SER A 53 5.69 -13.99 -6.37
C SER A 53 5.56 -14.37 -7.84
N ASP A 54 6.61 -14.10 -8.59
CA ASP A 54 6.75 -14.40 -10.01
C ASP A 54 5.81 -13.61 -10.94
N ARG A 55 5.08 -12.60 -10.41
CA ARG A 55 4.25 -11.71 -11.21
C ARG A 55 5.06 -10.51 -11.71
N VAL A 56 4.79 -10.11 -12.94
CA VAL A 56 5.29 -8.86 -13.51
C VAL A 56 4.26 -7.77 -13.27
N ILE A 57 4.59 -6.80 -12.42
CA ILE A 57 3.70 -5.70 -12.06
C ILE A 57 4.32 -4.40 -12.54
N VAL A 58 3.58 -3.67 -13.37
CA VAL A 58 3.97 -2.32 -13.79
C VAL A 58 3.32 -1.31 -12.87
N ILE A 59 4.11 -0.38 -12.36
CA ILE A 59 3.62 0.80 -11.63
C ILE A 59 3.99 2.03 -12.45
N ASP A 60 3.00 2.82 -12.78
CA ASP A 60 3.12 4.09 -13.49
C ASP A 60 2.89 5.26 -12.52
N PRO A 61 3.93 5.89 -11.96
CA PRO A 61 3.76 7.13 -11.21
C PRO A 61 3.34 8.25 -12.16
N GLY A 62 2.08 8.71 -12.09
CA GLY A 62 1.55 9.74 -12.96
C GLY A 62 2.38 11.02 -12.98
N HIS A 63 2.32 11.78 -14.08
CA HIS A 63 3.04 13.05 -14.24
C HIS A 63 4.57 12.93 -14.16
N GLY A 64 5.27 14.04 -13.96
CA GLY A 64 6.73 14.11 -13.81
C GLY A 64 7.42 15.02 -14.83
N GLY A 65 8.61 15.48 -14.48
CA GLY A 65 9.38 16.40 -15.30
C GLY A 65 8.72 17.78 -15.42
N PHE A 66 8.35 18.16 -16.64
CA PHE A 66 7.67 19.44 -16.89
C PHE A 66 6.16 19.41 -16.54
N ASP A 67 5.56 18.22 -16.36
CA ASP A 67 4.15 18.05 -15.95
C ASP A 67 4.09 17.71 -14.45
N SER A 68 3.83 18.72 -13.62
CA SER A 68 3.70 18.54 -12.19
C SER A 68 2.40 17.85 -11.77
N GLY A 69 1.42 17.69 -12.68
CA GLY A 69 0.06 17.37 -12.30
C GLY A 69 -0.58 18.49 -11.49
N ALA A 70 -1.50 18.14 -10.62
CA ALA A 70 -2.12 19.08 -9.70
C ALA A 70 -1.12 19.59 -8.64
N THR A 71 -1.42 20.75 -8.08
CA THR A 71 -0.65 21.32 -6.97
C THR A 71 -1.61 21.70 -5.86
N GLY A 72 -1.37 21.21 -4.67
CA GLY A 72 -2.15 21.51 -3.49
C GLY A 72 -1.91 22.93 -2.97
N SER A 73 -2.69 23.36 -2.01
CA SER A 73 -2.64 24.71 -1.42
C SER A 73 -1.31 25.03 -0.73
N SER A 74 -0.62 24.01 -0.21
CA SER A 74 0.70 24.15 0.41
C SER A 74 1.88 24.11 -0.59
N GLY A 75 1.60 24.02 -1.89
CA GLY A 75 2.61 23.84 -2.92
C GLY A 75 3.03 22.37 -3.13
N LEU A 76 2.35 21.42 -2.52
CA LEU A 76 2.61 20.00 -2.67
C LEU A 76 2.23 19.54 -4.08
N ARG A 77 3.17 18.94 -4.79
CA ARG A 77 2.99 18.54 -6.19
C ARG A 77 2.53 17.09 -6.30
N GLU A 78 1.61 16.85 -7.22
CA GLU A 78 1.07 15.51 -7.50
C GLU A 78 2.17 14.54 -7.97
N ASP A 79 3.02 14.95 -8.92
CA ASP A 79 4.06 14.08 -9.48
C ASP A 79 5.07 13.58 -8.42
N GLU A 80 5.36 14.40 -7.40
CA GLU A 80 6.23 14.03 -6.29
C GLU A 80 5.58 12.97 -5.40
N LEU A 81 4.30 13.14 -5.08
CA LEU A 81 3.53 12.19 -4.27
C LEU A 81 3.33 10.86 -5.00
N ASN A 82 2.97 10.92 -6.28
CA ASN A 82 2.80 9.73 -7.12
C ASN A 82 4.06 8.87 -7.11
N LEU A 83 5.23 9.49 -7.25
CA LEU A 83 6.50 8.77 -7.19
C LEU A 83 6.79 8.20 -5.80
N LYS A 84 6.54 8.96 -4.72
CA LYS A 84 6.77 8.48 -3.34
C LYS A 84 5.92 7.26 -3.02
N VAL A 85 4.63 7.29 -3.32
CA VAL A 85 3.72 6.14 -3.12
C VAL A 85 4.15 4.95 -4.00
N ALA A 86 4.47 5.18 -5.26
CA ALA A 86 4.91 4.13 -6.18
C ALA A 86 6.20 3.44 -5.71
N LEU A 87 7.18 4.17 -5.17
CA LEU A 87 8.41 3.60 -4.63
C LEU A 87 8.17 2.77 -3.37
N LYS A 88 7.26 3.21 -2.49
CA LYS A 88 6.85 2.43 -1.31
C LYS A 88 6.14 1.13 -1.73
N LEU A 89 5.23 1.21 -2.70
CA LEU A 89 4.54 0.03 -3.25
C LEU A 89 5.52 -0.92 -3.96
N LYS A 90 6.46 -0.38 -4.76
CA LYS A 90 7.54 -1.19 -5.37
C LYS A 90 8.28 -2.00 -4.32
N LYS A 91 8.66 -1.38 -3.20
CA LYS A 91 9.36 -2.07 -2.10
C LYS A 91 8.55 -3.25 -1.56
N LEU A 92 7.27 -3.03 -1.22
CA LEU A 92 6.38 -4.09 -0.70
C LEU A 92 6.26 -5.28 -1.66
N LEU A 93 6.09 -5.01 -2.95
CA LEU A 93 5.95 -6.03 -3.99
C LEU A 93 7.27 -6.79 -4.24
N THR A 94 8.41 -6.07 -4.29
CA THR A 94 9.73 -6.68 -4.52
C THR A 94 10.16 -7.56 -3.37
N ASP A 95 9.88 -7.18 -2.12
CA ASP A 95 10.15 -8.00 -0.93
C ASP A 95 9.40 -9.34 -0.96
N LYS A 96 8.34 -9.45 -1.76
CA LYS A 96 7.56 -10.67 -2.02
C LYS A 96 7.88 -11.34 -3.36
N LYS A 97 9.02 -11.03 -3.95
CA LYS A 97 9.56 -11.62 -5.18
C LYS A 97 8.77 -11.34 -6.47
N SER A 98 7.96 -10.28 -6.50
CA SER A 98 7.41 -9.78 -7.76
C SER A 98 8.49 -9.08 -8.58
N LYS A 99 8.40 -9.20 -9.89
CA LYS A 99 9.16 -8.36 -10.82
C LYS A 99 8.42 -7.04 -11.00
N VAL A 100 8.93 -5.95 -10.43
CA VAL A 100 8.29 -4.62 -10.52
C VAL A 100 9.02 -3.75 -11.54
N ILE A 101 8.27 -3.18 -12.48
CA ILE A 101 8.74 -2.23 -13.49
C ILE A 101 8.07 -0.89 -13.23
N LEU A 102 8.85 0.17 -13.05
CA LEU A 102 8.36 1.55 -12.99
C LEU A 102 8.45 2.22 -14.35
N THR A 103 7.44 3.00 -14.74
CA THR A 103 7.53 3.83 -15.96
C THR A 103 8.51 4.99 -15.79
N ARG A 104 8.71 5.49 -14.55
CA ARG A 104 9.77 6.42 -14.14
C ARG A 104 10.22 6.14 -12.71
N GLU A 105 11.49 6.38 -12.41
CA GLU A 105 12.09 6.14 -11.08
C GLU A 105 12.57 7.42 -10.39
N ASN A 106 12.39 8.57 -11.02
CA ASN A 106 12.80 9.87 -10.49
C ASN A 106 11.81 10.97 -10.86
N GLN A 107 12.09 12.21 -10.45
CA GLN A 107 11.24 13.38 -10.72
C GLN A 107 11.22 13.80 -12.20
N HIS A 108 12.14 13.31 -13.03
CA HIS A 108 12.15 13.64 -14.45
C HIS A 108 11.07 12.86 -15.18
N GLY A 109 10.46 13.49 -16.17
CA GLY A 109 9.57 12.81 -17.11
C GLY A 109 10.36 11.87 -18.04
N THR A 110 9.66 11.04 -18.77
CA THR A 110 10.26 10.08 -19.71
C THR A 110 10.59 10.72 -21.08
N ALA A 111 10.07 11.92 -21.33
CA ALA A 111 10.33 12.69 -22.54
C ALA A 111 10.23 14.21 -22.29
N SER A 112 10.59 15.02 -23.31
CA SER A 112 10.63 16.48 -23.23
C SER A 112 9.26 17.16 -23.39
N ASN A 113 8.20 16.42 -23.68
CA ASN A 113 6.84 16.94 -23.83
C ASN A 113 5.79 15.91 -23.42
N LYS A 114 4.58 16.37 -23.08
CA LYS A 114 3.48 15.54 -22.55
C LYS A 114 3.08 14.39 -23.46
N SER A 115 3.01 14.62 -24.77
CA SER A 115 2.66 13.58 -25.74
C SER A 115 3.73 12.50 -25.85
N GLY A 116 5.00 12.90 -25.87
CA GLY A 116 6.15 11.98 -25.90
C GLY A 116 6.25 11.18 -24.60
N ASP A 117 6.04 11.83 -23.44
CA ASP A 117 6.04 11.20 -22.14
C ASP A 117 4.98 10.11 -22.07
N MET A 118 3.73 10.42 -22.43
CA MET A 118 2.64 9.44 -22.45
C MET A 118 2.95 8.26 -23.40
N LYS A 119 3.44 8.53 -24.62
CA LYS A 119 3.82 7.47 -25.56
C LYS A 119 4.90 6.56 -24.99
N LYS A 120 5.90 7.13 -24.30
CA LYS A 120 6.98 6.35 -23.70
C LYS A 120 6.50 5.46 -22.56
N ARG A 121 5.62 5.96 -21.71
CA ARG A 121 4.97 5.16 -20.64
C ARG A 121 4.15 4.02 -21.22
N GLU A 122 3.32 4.29 -22.24
CA GLU A 122 2.54 3.27 -22.96
C GLU A 122 3.45 2.19 -23.58
N GLU A 123 4.61 2.60 -24.13
CA GLU A 123 5.59 1.67 -24.70
C GLU A 123 6.21 0.77 -23.63
N ILE A 124 6.63 1.32 -22.49
CA ILE A 124 7.16 0.55 -21.35
C ILE A 124 6.13 -0.48 -20.89
N ILE A 125 4.88 -0.07 -20.71
CA ILE A 125 3.79 -0.96 -20.28
C ILE A 125 3.58 -2.08 -21.32
N ARG A 126 3.50 -1.74 -22.59
CA ARG A 126 3.27 -2.72 -23.68
C ARG A 126 4.40 -3.76 -23.79
N GLN A 127 5.64 -3.33 -23.57
CA GLN A 127 6.83 -4.20 -23.68
C GLN A 127 7.07 -5.04 -22.40
N SER A 128 6.40 -4.72 -21.30
CA SER A 128 6.67 -5.33 -20.01
C SER A 128 6.15 -6.77 -19.87
N ASN A 129 5.18 -7.20 -20.71
CA ASN A 129 4.39 -8.42 -20.48
C ASN A 129 3.80 -8.48 -19.05
N ALA A 130 3.21 -7.36 -18.61
CA ALA A 130 2.69 -7.23 -17.26
C ALA A 130 1.53 -8.20 -16.98
N ASP A 131 1.48 -8.72 -15.76
CA ASP A 131 0.33 -9.41 -15.19
C ASP A 131 -0.68 -8.39 -14.61
N ILE A 132 -0.20 -7.24 -14.13
CA ILE A 132 -0.99 -6.15 -13.53
C ILE A 132 -0.34 -4.81 -13.89
N VAL A 133 -1.16 -3.81 -14.18
CA VAL A 133 -0.75 -2.42 -14.40
C VAL A 133 -1.45 -1.50 -13.42
N LEU A 134 -0.68 -0.67 -12.72
CA LEU A 134 -1.19 0.32 -11.75
C LEU A 134 -0.68 1.70 -12.13
N SER A 135 -1.57 2.66 -12.33
CA SER A 135 -1.22 4.08 -12.46
C SER A 135 -1.58 4.81 -11.17
N ILE A 136 -0.62 5.51 -10.58
CA ILE A 136 -0.75 6.17 -9.28
C ILE A 136 -0.87 7.67 -9.49
N HIS A 137 -1.94 8.25 -8.96
CA HIS A 137 -2.33 9.64 -9.09
C HIS A 137 -2.85 10.23 -7.78
N MET A 138 -2.96 11.56 -7.71
CA MET A 138 -3.68 12.31 -6.70
C MET A 138 -4.75 13.14 -7.38
N ASN A 139 -5.97 13.03 -6.87
CA ASN A 139 -7.11 13.74 -7.41
C ASN A 139 -7.05 15.25 -7.09
N HIS A 140 -7.70 16.03 -7.95
CA HIS A 140 -7.91 17.46 -7.71
C HIS A 140 -9.26 17.87 -8.29
N PHE A 141 -10.08 18.54 -7.49
CA PHE A 141 -11.36 19.09 -7.91
C PHE A 141 -11.51 20.54 -7.44
N PRO A 142 -12.21 21.42 -8.19
CA PRO A 142 -12.38 22.80 -7.78
C PRO A 142 -13.03 22.96 -6.42
N GLU A 143 -13.99 22.11 -6.08
CA GLU A 143 -14.70 22.09 -4.81
C GLU A 143 -13.92 21.30 -3.77
N SER A 144 -13.41 21.99 -2.76
CA SER A 144 -12.51 21.44 -1.73
C SER A 144 -13.17 20.47 -0.75
N GLN A 145 -14.50 20.33 -0.74
CA GLN A 145 -15.20 19.35 0.11
C GLN A 145 -15.07 17.91 -0.36
N TYR A 146 -14.67 17.67 -1.62
CA TYR A 146 -14.46 16.31 -2.10
C TYR A 146 -13.22 15.69 -1.47
N PHE A 147 -13.35 14.43 -1.06
CA PHE A 147 -12.29 13.66 -0.42
C PHE A 147 -12.45 12.16 -0.70
N GLY A 148 -11.44 11.38 -0.31
CA GLY A 148 -11.46 9.92 -0.36
C GLY A 148 -10.83 9.35 -1.63
N ALA A 149 -10.00 8.35 -1.46
CA ALA A 149 -9.35 7.63 -2.54
C ALA A 149 -10.35 6.91 -3.44
N GLN A 150 -10.05 6.83 -4.74
CA GLN A 150 -10.92 6.18 -5.74
C GLN A 150 -10.11 5.46 -6.80
N THR A 151 -10.56 4.26 -7.19
CA THR A 151 -9.97 3.48 -8.28
C THR A 151 -10.81 3.59 -9.56
N PHE A 152 -10.10 3.54 -10.71
CA PHE A 152 -10.71 3.59 -12.03
C PHE A 152 -10.18 2.43 -12.88
N TYR A 153 -11.07 1.82 -13.67
CA TYR A 153 -10.76 0.73 -14.59
C TYR A 153 -11.41 0.94 -15.94
N MET A 154 -10.92 0.28 -16.98
CA MET A 154 -11.50 0.41 -18.31
C MET A 154 -12.85 -0.30 -18.39
N ASN A 155 -13.86 0.38 -18.92
CA ASN A 155 -15.15 -0.20 -19.21
C ASN A 155 -15.00 -1.47 -20.08
N GLY A 156 -15.70 -2.54 -19.70
CA GLY A 156 -15.62 -3.85 -20.35
C GLY A 156 -14.41 -4.71 -19.94
N SER A 157 -13.54 -4.25 -19.02
CA SER A 157 -12.45 -5.04 -18.45
C SER A 157 -12.90 -5.71 -17.16
N GLU A 158 -13.37 -6.97 -17.22
CA GLU A 158 -13.84 -7.73 -16.05
C GLU A 158 -12.73 -7.90 -14.99
N GLU A 159 -11.52 -8.29 -15.40
CA GLU A 159 -10.38 -8.44 -14.50
C GLU A 159 -9.88 -7.10 -13.96
N GLY A 160 -9.95 -6.02 -14.76
CA GLY A 160 -9.67 -4.66 -14.30
C GLY A 160 -10.68 -4.19 -13.25
N GLU A 161 -11.96 -4.50 -13.43
CA GLU A 161 -13.02 -4.23 -12.45
C GLU A 161 -12.78 -4.96 -11.13
N ARG A 162 -12.45 -6.26 -11.16
CA ARG A 162 -12.17 -7.07 -9.98
C ARG A 162 -10.98 -6.51 -9.21
N LEU A 163 -9.87 -6.26 -9.90
CA LEU A 163 -8.68 -5.66 -9.29
C LEU A 163 -8.99 -4.29 -8.67
N ALA A 164 -9.73 -3.45 -9.38
CA ALA A 164 -10.14 -2.13 -8.89
C ALA A 164 -11.00 -2.23 -7.63
N LYS A 165 -11.96 -3.16 -7.58
CA LYS A 165 -12.82 -3.39 -6.40
C LYS A 165 -12.03 -3.86 -5.17
N CYS A 166 -11.09 -4.81 -5.33
CA CYS A 166 -10.23 -5.26 -4.24
C CYS A 166 -9.39 -4.10 -3.68
N ILE A 167 -8.75 -3.30 -4.55
CA ILE A 167 -7.95 -2.14 -4.11
C ILE A 167 -8.87 -1.09 -3.46
N GLN A 168 -10.02 -0.79 -4.04
CA GLN A 168 -10.98 0.18 -3.49
C GLN A 168 -11.45 -0.21 -2.10
N GLY A 169 -11.82 -1.47 -1.90
CA GLY A 169 -12.25 -1.98 -0.60
C GLY A 169 -11.20 -1.73 0.48
N ARG A 170 -9.95 -2.08 0.21
CA ARG A 170 -8.84 -1.84 1.14
C ARG A 170 -8.60 -0.35 1.41
N MET A 171 -8.67 0.49 0.39
CA MET A 171 -8.51 1.94 0.58
C MET A 171 -9.64 2.57 1.41
N VAL A 172 -10.85 2.04 1.32
CA VAL A 172 -11.97 2.47 2.16
C VAL A 172 -11.78 2.03 3.61
N GLU A 173 -11.27 0.83 3.84
CA GLU A 173 -11.03 0.27 5.18
C GLU A 173 -9.84 0.92 5.89
N ASP A 174 -8.72 1.10 5.18
CA ASP A 174 -7.44 1.43 5.79
C ASP A 174 -7.17 2.94 5.88
N LEU A 175 -7.75 3.75 4.98
CA LEU A 175 -7.44 5.17 4.87
C LEU A 175 -8.39 6.06 5.68
N ILE A 176 -8.58 7.31 5.24
CA ILE A 176 -9.44 8.27 5.92
C ILE A 176 -10.88 7.76 6.03
N GLY A 177 -11.44 7.80 7.24
CA GLY A 177 -12.83 7.39 7.49
C GLY A 177 -13.84 8.26 6.74
N GLY A 178 -15.01 7.66 6.43
CA GLY A 178 -16.10 8.33 5.70
C GLY A 178 -15.92 8.32 4.18
N ASN A 179 -14.93 7.63 3.65
CA ASN A 179 -14.83 7.38 2.21
C ASN A 179 -15.86 6.33 1.78
N HIS A 180 -16.83 6.74 0.95
CA HIS A 180 -17.87 5.87 0.39
C HIS A 180 -17.75 5.72 -1.13
N ARG A 181 -16.57 6.02 -1.68
CA ARG A 181 -16.32 5.89 -3.12
C ARG A 181 -16.19 4.44 -3.51
N GLU A 182 -16.68 4.15 -4.71
CA GLU A 182 -16.62 2.84 -5.34
C GLU A 182 -15.65 2.85 -6.52
N ALA A 183 -15.18 1.68 -6.93
CA ALA A 183 -14.41 1.52 -8.17
C ALA A 183 -15.28 1.94 -9.36
N LYS A 184 -14.72 2.73 -10.29
CA LYS A 184 -15.48 3.36 -11.36
C LYS A 184 -14.97 2.97 -12.75
N ALA A 185 -15.88 2.55 -13.62
CA ALA A 185 -15.58 2.32 -15.03
C ALA A 185 -15.35 3.64 -15.78
N VAL A 186 -14.37 3.65 -16.70
CA VAL A 186 -14.04 4.79 -17.57
C VAL A 186 -13.71 4.33 -18.98
N ASP A 187 -13.95 5.21 -19.98
CA ASP A 187 -13.73 4.87 -21.38
C ASP A 187 -12.44 5.45 -21.98
N ASN A 188 -11.86 6.48 -21.36
CA ASN A 188 -10.89 7.36 -22.03
C ASN A 188 -9.54 7.53 -21.29
N LEU A 189 -9.12 6.57 -20.47
CA LEU A 189 -7.80 6.58 -19.86
C LEU A 189 -6.77 5.80 -20.70
N ARG A 190 -5.92 6.54 -21.43
CA ARG A 190 -4.95 5.97 -22.37
C ARG A 190 -4.01 4.97 -21.72
N ILE A 191 -3.54 5.29 -20.51
CA ILE A 191 -2.57 4.46 -19.79
C ILE A 191 -3.13 3.06 -19.49
N LEU A 192 -4.42 2.95 -19.17
CA LEU A 192 -5.10 1.69 -18.90
C LEU A 192 -5.35 0.83 -20.16
N LYS A 193 -5.24 1.44 -21.35
CA LYS A 193 -5.36 0.74 -22.64
C LYS A 193 -4.02 0.22 -23.16
N ALA A 194 -2.91 0.53 -22.49
CA ALA A 194 -1.57 0.21 -22.98
C ALA A 194 -1.21 -1.28 -22.91
N SER A 195 -1.96 -2.07 -22.14
CA SER A 195 -1.78 -3.51 -21.96
C SER A 195 -3.12 -4.24 -21.94
N PRO A 196 -3.20 -5.51 -22.39
CA PRO A 196 -4.37 -6.37 -22.15
C PRO A 196 -4.49 -6.83 -20.69
N ALA A 197 -3.45 -6.65 -19.87
CA ALA A 197 -3.48 -7.00 -18.46
C ALA A 197 -4.48 -6.16 -17.66
N PRO A 198 -5.04 -6.70 -16.55
CA PRO A 198 -5.82 -5.92 -15.59
C PRO A 198 -5.10 -4.63 -15.23
N SER A 199 -5.74 -3.50 -15.51
CA SER A 199 -5.15 -2.17 -15.39
C SER A 199 -6.04 -1.26 -14.58
N VAL A 200 -5.49 -0.62 -13.54
CA VAL A 200 -6.21 0.28 -12.62
C VAL A 200 -5.45 1.59 -12.44
N LEU A 201 -6.17 2.71 -12.50
CA LEU A 201 -5.69 4.00 -12.03
C LEU A 201 -6.21 4.23 -10.61
N VAL A 202 -5.31 4.62 -9.72
CA VAL A 202 -5.59 4.87 -8.30
C VAL A 202 -5.41 6.35 -8.00
N GLU A 203 -6.50 7.04 -7.72
CA GLU A 203 -6.53 8.38 -7.15
C GLU A 203 -6.44 8.24 -5.63
N CYS A 204 -5.27 8.50 -5.06
CA CYS A 204 -4.97 8.19 -3.67
C CYS A 204 -5.61 9.15 -2.64
N GLY A 205 -6.15 10.27 -3.08
CA GLY A 205 -6.79 11.31 -2.27
C GLY A 205 -6.79 12.65 -3.00
N PHE A 206 -7.45 13.66 -2.46
CA PHE A 206 -7.65 14.95 -3.11
C PHE A 206 -6.65 16.00 -2.61
N LEU A 207 -5.78 16.49 -3.50
CA LEU A 207 -4.90 17.64 -3.22
C LEU A 207 -5.66 18.95 -3.02
N SER A 208 -6.89 19.06 -3.52
CA SER A 208 -7.77 20.22 -3.30
C SER A 208 -8.45 20.22 -1.93
N ASN A 209 -8.41 19.10 -1.17
CA ASN A 209 -8.94 19.02 0.19
C ASN A 209 -7.81 19.24 1.20
N ALA A 210 -7.88 20.28 2.00
CA ALA A 210 -6.80 20.64 2.93
C ALA A 210 -6.51 19.55 3.97
N GLY A 211 -7.54 18.79 4.41
CA GLY A 211 -7.37 17.69 5.34
C GLY A 211 -6.63 16.52 4.72
N GLU A 212 -6.98 16.13 3.49
CA GLU A 212 -6.27 15.08 2.77
C GLU A 212 -4.87 15.52 2.32
N GLU A 213 -4.70 16.77 1.87
CA GLU A 213 -3.37 17.30 1.52
C GLU A 213 -2.41 17.20 2.71
N ALA A 214 -2.87 17.54 3.92
CA ALA A 214 -2.07 17.42 5.14
C ALA A 214 -1.67 15.96 5.43
N LEU A 215 -2.56 14.99 5.21
CA LEU A 215 -2.27 13.56 5.35
C LEU A 215 -1.32 13.06 4.26
N LEU A 216 -1.60 13.36 3.00
CA LEU A 216 -0.81 12.96 1.83
C LEU A 216 0.65 13.41 1.91
N LYS A 217 0.90 14.51 2.61
CA LYS A 217 2.24 15.05 2.87
C LYS A 217 3.08 14.17 3.80
N THR A 218 2.44 13.34 4.64
CA THR A 218 3.12 12.52 5.65
C THR A 218 3.61 11.19 5.06
N GLU A 219 4.81 10.77 5.48
CA GLU A 219 5.37 9.47 5.09
C GLU A 219 4.49 8.31 5.55
N GLU A 220 3.94 8.40 6.77
CA GLU A 220 3.05 7.39 7.35
C GLU A 220 1.80 7.15 6.50
N TYR A 221 1.15 8.22 6.04
CA TYR A 221 -0.06 8.08 5.22
C TYR A 221 0.26 7.52 3.83
N GLN A 222 1.39 7.92 3.23
CA GLN A 222 1.87 7.36 1.96
C GLN A 222 2.19 5.86 2.11
N GLU A 223 2.71 5.42 3.26
CA GLU A 223 2.91 4.00 3.57
C GLU A 223 1.59 3.25 3.71
N LYS A 224 0.59 3.83 4.36
CA LYS A 224 -0.76 3.27 4.43
C LYS A 224 -1.38 3.12 3.04
N ILE A 225 -1.28 4.13 2.17
CA ILE A 225 -1.76 4.05 0.79
C ILE A 225 -1.07 2.89 0.05
N ALA A 226 0.25 2.81 0.09
CA ALA A 226 1.00 1.74 -0.56
C ALA A 226 0.61 0.36 -0.01
N TRP A 227 0.39 0.23 1.29
CA TRP A 227 -0.08 -0.99 1.95
C TRP A 227 -1.48 -1.39 1.51
N SER A 228 -2.44 -0.44 1.45
CA SER A 228 -3.81 -0.71 1.01
C SER A 228 -3.85 -1.20 -0.44
N ILE A 229 -3.08 -0.56 -1.34
CA ILE A 229 -2.95 -1.01 -2.73
C ILE A 229 -2.34 -2.42 -2.79
N TYR A 230 -1.26 -2.65 -2.07
CA TYR A 230 -0.61 -3.96 -1.98
C TYR A 230 -1.57 -5.05 -1.48
N SER A 231 -2.32 -4.77 -0.40
CA SER A 231 -3.29 -5.69 0.18
C SER A 231 -4.43 -6.02 -0.80
N GLY A 232 -4.93 -5.03 -1.54
CA GLY A 232 -5.93 -5.24 -2.59
C GLY A 232 -5.41 -6.09 -3.76
N ILE A 233 -4.13 -5.94 -4.14
CA ILE A 233 -3.49 -6.81 -5.14
C ILE A 233 -3.45 -8.26 -4.62
N LEU A 234 -3.07 -8.48 -3.37
CA LEU A 234 -3.02 -9.83 -2.79
C LEU A 234 -4.41 -10.47 -2.74
N GLU A 235 -5.43 -9.71 -2.37
CA GLU A 235 -6.83 -10.15 -2.36
C GLU A 235 -7.27 -10.60 -3.76
N TYR A 236 -7.07 -9.75 -4.77
CA TYR A 236 -7.36 -10.08 -6.16
C TYR A 236 -6.64 -11.36 -6.64
N LEU A 237 -5.36 -11.51 -6.35
CA LEU A 237 -4.59 -12.69 -6.73
C LEU A 237 -5.05 -13.96 -6.00
N SER A 238 -5.56 -13.83 -4.78
CA SER A 238 -6.12 -14.94 -4.01
C SER A 238 -7.43 -15.46 -4.62
N GLU A 239 -8.29 -14.54 -5.05
CA GLU A 239 -9.55 -14.87 -5.73
C GLU A 239 -9.31 -15.59 -7.06
N GLN A 240 -8.30 -15.16 -7.85
CA GLN A 240 -7.93 -15.84 -9.10
C GLN A 240 -7.54 -17.31 -8.87
N LYS A 241 -6.77 -17.60 -7.82
CA LYS A 241 -6.38 -18.98 -7.49
C LYS A 241 -7.58 -19.83 -7.07
N ALA A 242 -8.51 -19.28 -6.28
CA ALA A 242 -9.74 -19.96 -5.89
C ALA A 242 -10.59 -20.33 -7.11
N PHE A 243 -10.76 -19.42 -8.06
CA PHE A 243 -11.52 -19.64 -9.30
C PHE A 243 -10.88 -20.69 -10.23
N HIS A 244 -9.55 -20.74 -10.32
CA HIS A 244 -8.83 -21.75 -11.10
C HIS A 244 -8.93 -23.16 -10.50
N TRP A 245 -9.02 -23.27 -9.17
CA TRP A 245 -9.16 -24.56 -8.48
C TRP A 245 -10.53 -25.19 -8.71
N ASP A 246 -11.60 -24.38 -8.80
CA ASP A 246 -12.96 -24.88 -9.04
C ASP A 246 -13.15 -25.48 -10.44
N GLY A 247 -12.29 -25.15 -11.40
CA GLY A 247 -12.28 -25.73 -12.75
C GLY A 247 -11.79 -27.19 -12.83
N ASP A 248 -11.12 -27.71 -11.80
CA ASP A 248 -10.51 -29.05 -11.78
C ASP A 248 -11.27 -30.08 -10.88
N GLY A 249 -12.51 -29.78 -10.51
CA GLY A 249 -13.47 -30.74 -9.93
C GLY A 249 -13.20 -31.20 -8.48
N ARG A 250 -12.42 -30.46 -7.71
CA ARG A 250 -12.15 -30.75 -6.28
C ARG A 250 -12.36 -29.49 -5.44
N ASN A 251 -13.63 -29.24 -5.10
CA ASN A 251 -14.09 -28.07 -4.40
C ASN A 251 -13.94 -28.13 -2.88
N PRO A 252 -13.31 -27.17 -2.18
CA PRO A 252 -13.70 -26.80 -0.84
C PRO A 252 -14.69 -25.63 -0.90
N HIS A 253 -15.86 -25.84 -0.33
CA HIS A 253 -17.05 -25.01 -0.26
C HIS A 253 -16.76 -23.50 -0.01
N PRO A 254 -17.49 -22.57 -0.67
CA PRO A 254 -17.31 -21.09 -0.53
C PRO A 254 -17.52 -20.52 0.87
N SER A 255 -18.06 -21.29 1.81
CA SER A 255 -18.36 -20.85 3.18
C SER A 255 -17.14 -20.66 4.10
N LEU A 256 -15.93 -21.07 3.70
CA LEU A 256 -14.75 -20.92 4.55
C LEU A 256 -14.06 -19.56 4.43
N LEU A 257 -14.28 -18.81 3.34
CA LEU A 257 -13.63 -17.51 3.16
C LEU A 257 -14.36 -16.36 3.88
N SER A 258 -15.67 -16.50 4.14
CA SER A 258 -16.44 -15.46 4.83
C SER A 258 -16.17 -15.35 6.34
N HIS A 259 -15.42 -16.28 6.93
CA HIS A 259 -15.09 -16.30 8.38
C HIS A 259 -13.71 -15.71 8.69
N PHE A 260 -12.88 -15.43 7.68
CA PHE A 260 -11.53 -14.87 7.87
C PHE A 260 -11.46 -13.34 7.70
N PHE A 261 -12.54 -12.71 7.24
CA PHE A 261 -12.59 -11.26 6.96
C PHE A 261 -13.69 -10.52 7.75
N ARG A 262 -14.02 -11.02 8.95
CA ARG A 262 -14.82 -10.27 9.94
C ARG A 262 -14.03 -10.01 11.21
#